data_ea26643dda61e5fee662950bca48e28b
#
_entry.id   ea26643dda61e5fee662950bca48e28b
#
_cell.length_a   1.000
_cell.length_b   1.000
_cell.length_c   1.000
_cell.angle_alpha   90.00
_cell.angle_beta   90.00
_cell.angle_gamma   90.00
#
_symmetry.space_group_name_H-M   'P 1'
#
loop_
_entity.id
_entity.type
_entity.pdbx_description
1 polymer ?
#
loop_
_entity_poly.entity_id
_entity_poly.type
_entity_poly.pdbx_seq_one_letter_code
_entity_poly.pdbx_strand_id
1 'polypeptide(L)'
;MAKSYDELLENIRQLTEENEQLKKAYDKLGEMYDDLSLSYEDALMMYDQAKEKIRMESELRVASKIQMSMIPKKFPEHPGIDMYATITPAKEVGGDLYGYYIQEDKLYFCVGDVSGKGVPASLFMAQATLLFRILATMNMMPAEICNHINDALADGNSTFMFVTFFIGLIDMKTGQLDFCNCGHCEPVIGDGEGHASFIKMLPNLPIGIFPKYKFKGEKIDNIKGKYLFIYTDGLDEAENLKLELFGKERLLEVLRGKIADKASQAIETMTAEVEKHRNGAEPNDDLTMMCINIKNHNEH
;
A
#
# COMPACT_ATOMS: atom_id res chain seq x y z
N MET A 1 76.26 37.81 -47.90
CA MET A 1 76.14 37.59 -46.48
C MET A 1 74.92 38.30 -45.81
N ALA A 2 74.53 39.52 -46.21
CA ALA A 2 73.34 40.21 -45.59
C ALA A 2 71.98 39.50 -45.87
N LYS A 3 71.71 38.96 -47.06
CA LYS A 3 70.48 38.19 -47.33
C LYS A 3 70.31 36.96 -46.45
N SER A 4 71.38 36.26 -46.14
CA SER A 4 71.33 35.07 -45.26
C SER A 4 70.99 35.37 -43.79
N TYR A 5 71.38 36.54 -43.33
CA TYR A 5 71.07 36.95 -41.92
C TYR A 5 69.60 37.38 -41.76
N ASP A 6 69.08 38.13 -42.71
CA ASP A 6 67.69 38.55 -42.73
C ASP A 6 66.69 37.35 -42.85
N GLU A 7 67.03 36.38 -43.69
CA GLU A 7 66.27 35.13 -43.77
C GLU A 7 66.27 34.32 -42.47
N LEU A 8 67.42 34.33 -41.76
CA LEU A 8 67.52 33.65 -40.48
C LEU A 8 66.67 34.31 -39.40
N LEU A 9 66.62 35.66 -39.36
CA LEU A 9 65.79 36.44 -38.45
C LEU A 9 64.28 36.21 -38.68
N GLU A 10 63.88 36.17 -39.98
CA GLU A 10 62.48 35.90 -40.33
C GLU A 10 62.08 34.49 -39.92
N ASN A 11 62.93 33.49 -40.16
CA ASN A 11 62.66 32.11 -39.69
C ASN A 11 62.56 32.01 -38.16
N ILE A 12 63.43 32.71 -37.42
CA ILE A 12 63.34 32.76 -35.93
C ILE A 12 62.00 33.37 -35.48
N ARG A 13 61.54 34.42 -36.16
CA ARG A 13 60.31 35.10 -35.85
C ARG A 13 59.10 34.15 -36.11
N GLN A 14 59.08 33.49 -37.26
CA GLN A 14 58.05 32.53 -37.60
C GLN A 14 58.03 31.36 -36.61
N LEU A 15 59.17 30.78 -36.25
CA LEU A 15 59.25 29.69 -35.26
C LEU A 15 58.82 30.14 -33.88
N THR A 16 59.07 31.41 -33.53
CA THR A 16 58.60 31.96 -32.24
C THR A 16 57.04 32.07 -32.22
N GLU A 17 56.45 32.59 -33.29
CA GLU A 17 54.97 32.64 -33.44
C GLU A 17 54.34 31.27 -33.45
N GLU A 18 54.90 30.31 -34.19
CA GLU A 18 54.44 28.91 -34.20
C GLU A 18 54.53 28.28 -32.78
N ASN A 19 55.60 28.50 -32.06
CA ASN A 19 55.73 28.04 -30.66
C ASN A 19 54.74 28.65 -29.70
N GLU A 20 54.43 29.94 -29.85
CA GLU A 20 53.34 30.56 -29.04
C GLU A 20 51.96 29.99 -29.35
N GLN A 21 51.69 29.75 -30.64
CA GLN A 21 50.43 29.10 -31.05
C GLN A 21 50.33 27.65 -30.53
N LEU A 22 51.41 26.89 -30.62
CA LEU A 22 51.49 25.53 -30.12
C LEU A 22 51.29 25.49 -28.58
N LYS A 23 51.86 26.41 -27.85
CA LYS A 23 51.68 26.53 -26.39
C LYS A 23 50.24 26.82 -26.03
N LYS A 24 49.58 27.77 -26.73
CA LYS A 24 48.13 28.04 -26.52
C LYS A 24 47.26 26.85 -26.85
N ALA A 25 47.57 26.10 -27.89
CA ALA A 25 46.86 24.89 -28.24
C ALA A 25 47.05 23.79 -27.20
N TYR A 26 48.23 23.68 -26.62
CA TYR A 26 48.52 22.72 -25.55
C TYR A 26 47.79 23.04 -24.26
N ASP A 27 47.78 24.32 -23.86
CA ASP A 27 47.03 24.76 -22.69
C ASP A 27 45.51 24.50 -22.82
N LYS A 28 44.95 24.81 -23.99
CA LYS A 28 43.55 24.51 -24.30
C LYS A 28 43.22 23.00 -24.32
N LEU A 29 44.15 22.18 -24.80
CA LEU A 29 44.00 20.73 -24.75
C LEU A 29 43.99 20.20 -23.30
N GLY A 30 44.81 20.80 -22.43
CA GLY A 30 44.80 20.51 -20.98
C GLY A 30 43.45 20.80 -20.32
N GLU A 31 42.92 22.02 -20.57
CA GLU A 31 41.57 22.38 -20.06
C GLU A 31 40.48 21.41 -20.58
N MET A 32 40.50 21.06 -21.85
CA MET A 32 39.53 20.10 -22.40
C MET A 32 39.69 18.68 -21.83
N TYR A 33 40.93 18.28 -21.47
CA TYR A 33 41.20 17.00 -20.86
C TYR A 33 40.65 16.96 -19.42
N ASP A 34 40.84 18.04 -18.65
CA ASP A 34 40.35 18.18 -17.27
C ASP A 34 38.78 18.16 -17.26
N ASP A 35 38.15 18.92 -18.15
CA ASP A 35 36.69 18.93 -18.30
C ASP A 35 36.14 17.54 -18.69
N LEU A 36 36.80 16.84 -19.60
CA LEU A 36 36.42 15.50 -19.99
C LEU A 36 36.58 14.49 -18.85
N SER A 37 37.64 14.62 -18.07
CA SER A 37 37.91 13.76 -16.90
C SER A 37 36.80 13.91 -15.84
N LEU A 38 36.42 15.16 -15.51
CA LEU A 38 35.32 15.46 -14.58
C LEU A 38 33.99 14.88 -15.10
N SER A 39 33.69 15.11 -16.38
CA SER A 39 32.47 14.57 -16.99
C SER A 39 32.42 13.04 -16.99
N TYR A 40 33.57 12.39 -17.16
CA TYR A 40 33.65 10.92 -17.07
C TYR A 40 33.43 10.40 -15.66
N GLU A 41 33.99 11.08 -14.62
CA GLU A 41 33.76 10.71 -13.21
C GLU A 41 32.29 10.86 -12.83
N ASP A 42 31.63 11.95 -13.24
CA ASP A 42 30.20 12.17 -13.04
C ASP A 42 29.35 11.07 -13.72
N ALA A 43 29.70 10.71 -14.94
CA ALA A 43 29.00 9.64 -15.67
C ALA A 43 29.16 8.28 -14.98
N LEU A 44 30.34 7.96 -14.45
CA LEU A 44 30.56 6.74 -13.68
C LEU A 44 29.72 6.71 -12.39
N MET A 45 29.67 7.82 -11.67
CA MET A 45 28.87 7.94 -10.47
C MET A 45 27.38 7.73 -10.75
N MET A 46 26.87 8.37 -11.82
CA MET A 46 25.48 8.17 -12.28
C MET A 46 25.20 6.72 -12.69
N TYR A 47 26.14 6.07 -13.37
CA TYR A 47 26.01 4.68 -13.75
C TYR A 47 25.92 3.74 -12.55
N ASP A 48 26.77 3.92 -11.55
CA ASP A 48 26.77 3.12 -10.32
C ASP A 48 25.50 3.33 -9.51
N GLN A 49 25.01 4.56 -9.39
CA GLN A 49 23.72 4.87 -8.77
C GLN A 49 22.55 4.22 -9.49
N ALA A 50 22.52 4.29 -10.83
CA ALA A 50 21.49 3.66 -11.63
C ALA A 50 21.50 2.14 -11.47
N LYS A 51 22.66 1.51 -11.45
CA LYS A 51 22.85 0.07 -11.24
C LYS A 51 22.34 -0.38 -9.87
N GLU A 52 22.69 0.35 -8.80
CA GLU A 52 22.19 0.05 -7.46
C GLU A 52 20.67 0.23 -7.35
N LYS A 53 20.11 1.27 -7.98
CA LYS A 53 18.66 1.48 -8.04
C LYS A 53 17.95 0.30 -8.72
N ILE A 54 18.44 -0.15 -9.89
CA ILE A 54 17.86 -1.30 -10.62
C ILE A 54 17.92 -2.58 -9.77
N ARG A 55 19.02 -2.80 -9.07
CA ARG A 55 19.17 -3.94 -8.17
C ARG A 55 18.15 -3.90 -7.03
N MET A 56 18.02 -2.75 -6.37
CA MET A 56 17.08 -2.54 -5.26
C MET A 56 15.63 -2.72 -5.72
N GLU A 57 15.24 -2.16 -6.88
CA GLU A 57 13.91 -2.36 -7.48
C GLU A 57 13.64 -3.84 -7.80
N SER A 58 14.65 -4.58 -8.24
CA SER A 58 14.52 -6.02 -8.50
C SER A 58 14.29 -6.83 -7.21
N GLU A 59 15.00 -6.51 -6.13
CA GLU A 59 14.83 -7.13 -4.82
C GLU A 59 13.45 -6.81 -4.23
N LEU A 60 13.00 -5.56 -4.32
CA LEU A 60 11.66 -5.14 -3.90
C LEU A 60 10.54 -5.84 -4.67
N ARG A 61 10.73 -6.07 -5.98
CA ARG A 61 9.77 -6.84 -6.79
C ARG A 61 9.62 -8.29 -6.34
N VAL A 62 10.71 -8.91 -5.88
CA VAL A 62 10.66 -10.25 -5.28
C VAL A 62 9.93 -10.21 -3.94
N ALA A 63 10.24 -9.24 -3.08
CA ALA A 63 9.57 -9.03 -1.80
C ALA A 63 8.05 -8.83 -1.98
N SER A 64 7.64 -8.02 -2.96
CA SER A 64 6.25 -7.81 -3.34
C SER A 64 5.53 -9.12 -3.69
N LYS A 65 6.16 -9.97 -4.51
CA LYS A 65 5.57 -11.28 -4.86
C LYS A 65 5.39 -12.18 -3.64
N ILE A 66 6.33 -12.16 -2.71
CA ILE A 66 6.23 -12.92 -1.45
C ILE A 66 5.08 -12.36 -0.62
N GLN A 67 5.02 -11.04 -0.41
CA GLN A 67 3.96 -10.36 0.33
C GLN A 67 2.58 -10.67 -0.25
N MET A 68 2.39 -10.49 -1.56
CA MET A 68 1.13 -10.77 -2.26
C MET A 68 0.76 -12.26 -2.26
N SER A 69 1.69 -13.17 -1.99
CA SER A 69 1.39 -14.60 -1.81
C SER A 69 0.79 -14.91 -0.43
N MET A 70 0.95 -14.00 0.54
CA MET A 70 0.35 -14.14 1.87
C MET A 70 -1.13 -13.74 1.90
N ILE A 71 -1.56 -12.92 0.94
CA ILE A 71 -2.93 -12.43 0.79
C ILE A 71 -3.78 -13.48 0.04
N PRO A 72 -4.99 -13.83 0.53
CA PRO A 72 -5.88 -14.77 -0.14
C PRO A 72 -6.28 -14.26 -1.53
N LYS A 73 -6.11 -15.11 -2.55
CA LYS A 73 -6.51 -14.80 -3.95
C LYS A 73 -7.82 -15.48 -4.37
N LYS A 74 -8.26 -16.45 -3.59
CA LYS A 74 -9.52 -17.15 -3.81
C LYS A 74 -10.43 -16.84 -2.65
N PHE A 75 -11.70 -16.73 -2.93
CA PHE A 75 -12.72 -16.45 -1.92
C PHE A 75 -13.58 -17.70 -1.68
N PRO A 76 -14.17 -17.81 -0.48
CA PRO A 76 -14.90 -19.02 -0.13
C PRO A 76 -16.16 -19.18 -0.96
N GLU A 77 -16.41 -20.40 -1.41
CA GLU A 77 -17.69 -20.81 -1.97
C GLU A 77 -18.57 -21.37 -0.85
N HIS A 78 -19.43 -20.51 -0.28
CA HIS A 78 -20.34 -20.90 0.79
C HIS A 78 -21.75 -20.34 0.49
N PRO A 79 -22.81 -21.15 0.65
CA PRO A 79 -24.18 -20.70 0.29
C PRO A 79 -24.66 -19.50 1.09
N GLY A 80 -24.15 -19.29 2.31
CA GLY A 80 -24.56 -18.20 3.21
C GLY A 80 -23.89 -16.85 2.95
N ILE A 81 -22.87 -16.79 2.10
CA ILE A 81 -22.11 -15.56 1.84
C ILE A 81 -21.67 -15.44 0.38
N ASP A 82 -21.43 -14.22 -0.04
CA ASP A 82 -20.64 -13.87 -1.22
C ASP A 82 -19.62 -12.82 -0.80
N MET A 83 -18.32 -13.12 -0.97
CA MET A 83 -17.23 -12.30 -0.46
C MET A 83 -16.22 -12.03 -1.56
N TYR A 84 -15.76 -10.80 -1.61
CA TYR A 84 -14.66 -10.39 -2.49
C TYR A 84 -13.82 -9.31 -1.82
N ALA A 85 -12.51 -9.29 -2.12
CA ALA A 85 -11.60 -8.26 -1.64
C ALA A 85 -10.50 -7.98 -2.67
N THR A 86 -9.98 -6.77 -2.64
CA THR A 86 -8.84 -6.34 -3.45
C THR A 86 -7.84 -5.57 -2.60
N ILE A 87 -6.59 -5.61 -3.02
CA ILE A 87 -5.50 -4.80 -2.48
C ILE A 87 -4.66 -4.31 -3.65
N THR A 88 -4.45 -3.01 -3.72
CA THR A 88 -3.63 -2.34 -4.73
C THR A 88 -2.58 -1.51 -4.00
N PRO A 89 -1.35 -1.98 -3.87
CA PRO A 89 -0.29 -1.22 -3.24
C PRO A 89 0.05 0.04 -4.04
N ALA A 90 0.32 1.16 -3.34
CA ALA A 90 0.78 2.42 -3.95
C ALA A 90 2.26 2.35 -4.37
N LYS A 91 3.03 1.45 -3.77
CA LYS A 91 4.45 1.18 -4.08
C LYS A 91 4.66 -0.31 -4.35
N GLU A 92 5.93 -0.71 -4.51
CA GLU A 92 6.29 -2.12 -4.75
C GLU A 92 5.83 -3.04 -3.61
N VAL A 93 5.89 -2.58 -2.35
CA VAL A 93 5.40 -3.28 -1.16
C VAL A 93 4.60 -2.32 -0.30
N GLY A 94 3.52 -2.81 0.30
CA GLY A 94 2.55 -2.04 1.07
C GLY A 94 2.44 -2.44 2.54
N GLY A 95 1.70 -1.63 3.31
CA GLY A 95 1.32 -1.89 4.71
C GLY A 95 -0.02 -2.61 4.85
N ASP A 96 -0.88 -2.48 3.87
CA ASP A 96 -2.23 -3.01 3.86
C ASP A 96 -2.29 -4.54 3.89
N LEU A 97 -3.34 -5.05 4.51
CA LEU A 97 -3.62 -6.47 4.53
C LEU A 97 -5.12 -6.75 4.62
N TYR A 98 -5.49 -7.90 4.08
CA TYR A 98 -6.75 -8.53 4.41
C TYR A 98 -6.58 -10.06 4.54
N GLY A 99 -7.50 -10.67 5.25
CA GLY A 99 -7.49 -12.12 5.43
C GLY A 99 -8.85 -12.66 5.80
N TYR A 100 -9.03 -13.95 5.62
CA TYR A 100 -10.20 -14.66 6.12
C TYR A 100 -9.88 -16.11 6.46
N TYR A 101 -10.73 -16.68 7.30
CA TYR A 101 -10.72 -18.10 7.63
C TYR A 101 -12.17 -18.57 7.86
N ILE A 102 -12.54 -19.69 7.26
CA ILE A 102 -13.86 -20.32 7.48
C ILE A 102 -13.68 -21.60 8.25
N GLN A 103 -14.50 -21.75 9.27
CA GLN A 103 -14.65 -22.99 10.02
C GLN A 103 -16.14 -23.28 10.20
N GLU A 104 -16.62 -24.32 9.54
CA GLU A 104 -18.04 -24.65 9.49
C GLU A 104 -18.88 -23.45 8.98
N ASP A 105 -19.81 -22.95 9.78
CA ASP A 105 -20.67 -21.80 9.46
C ASP A 105 -20.13 -20.47 10.06
N LYS A 106 -18.86 -20.42 10.45
CA LYS A 106 -18.21 -19.24 10.99
C LYS A 106 -17.19 -18.67 10.01
N LEU A 107 -17.34 -17.40 9.67
CA LEU A 107 -16.36 -16.64 8.86
C LEU A 107 -15.62 -15.67 9.76
N TYR A 108 -14.33 -15.92 9.96
CA TYR A 108 -13.38 -14.92 10.48
C TYR A 108 -12.82 -14.12 9.33
N PHE A 109 -12.71 -12.81 9.47
CA PHE A 109 -12.13 -11.94 8.46
C PHE A 109 -11.45 -10.74 9.10
N CYS A 110 -10.54 -10.15 8.36
CA CYS A 110 -9.84 -8.93 8.80
C CYS A 110 -9.47 -8.03 7.61
N VAL A 111 -9.38 -6.73 7.89
CA VAL A 111 -8.71 -5.72 7.07
C VAL A 111 -7.85 -4.89 8.01
N GLY A 112 -6.66 -4.51 7.58
CA GLY A 112 -5.77 -3.71 8.39
C GLY A 112 -4.82 -2.89 7.52
N ASP A 113 -4.30 -1.83 8.12
CA ASP A 113 -3.30 -0.96 7.55
C ASP A 113 -2.19 -0.67 8.58
N VAL A 114 -0.96 -0.87 8.16
CA VAL A 114 0.25 -0.69 8.99
C VAL A 114 0.79 0.71 8.81
N SER A 115 1.07 1.37 9.92
CA SER A 115 1.70 2.69 9.93
C SER A 115 3.00 2.75 9.13
N GLY A 116 3.16 3.80 8.32
CA GLY A 116 4.33 3.98 7.47
C GLY A 116 4.21 3.25 6.13
N LYS A 117 5.28 3.24 5.34
CA LYS A 117 5.25 2.71 3.97
C LYS A 117 6.52 1.92 3.65
N GLY A 118 6.45 1.08 2.62
CA GLY A 118 7.59 0.33 2.09
C GLY A 118 8.00 -0.87 2.96
N VAL A 119 9.28 -1.21 2.96
CA VAL A 119 9.79 -2.46 3.56
C VAL A 119 9.45 -2.62 5.05
N PRO A 120 9.62 -1.61 5.93
CA PRO A 120 9.25 -1.77 7.34
C PRO A 120 7.78 -2.12 7.54
N ALA A 121 6.87 -1.41 6.85
CA ALA A 121 5.43 -1.67 6.92
C ALA A 121 5.09 -3.07 6.41
N SER A 122 5.69 -3.50 5.30
CA SER A 122 5.45 -4.83 4.74
C SER A 122 5.88 -5.98 5.66
N LEU A 123 6.96 -5.81 6.43
CA LEU A 123 7.41 -6.81 7.42
C LEU A 123 6.47 -6.89 8.61
N PHE A 124 5.96 -5.76 9.09
CA PHE A 124 4.99 -5.71 10.19
C PHE A 124 3.64 -6.28 9.75
N MET A 125 3.20 -5.96 8.53
CA MET A 125 2.03 -6.54 7.86
C MET A 125 2.10 -8.07 7.80
N ALA A 126 3.27 -8.62 7.42
CA ALA A 126 3.46 -10.07 7.34
C ALA A 126 3.27 -10.75 8.71
N GLN A 127 3.78 -10.14 9.80
CA GLN A 127 3.59 -10.63 11.16
C GLN A 127 2.10 -10.57 11.57
N ALA A 128 1.43 -9.44 11.34
CA ALA A 128 0.01 -9.26 11.66
C ALA A 128 -0.87 -10.28 10.91
N THR A 129 -0.60 -10.49 9.61
CA THR A 129 -1.31 -11.48 8.77
C THR A 129 -1.14 -12.90 9.29
N LEU A 130 0.10 -13.28 9.64
CA LEU A 130 0.38 -14.63 10.15
C LEU A 130 -0.32 -14.87 11.50
N LEU A 131 -0.24 -13.90 12.41
CA LEU A 131 -0.90 -14.00 13.73
C LEU A 131 -2.41 -14.13 13.59
N PHE A 132 -3.06 -13.28 12.75
CA PHE A 132 -4.48 -13.41 12.48
C PHE A 132 -4.84 -14.83 11.98
N ARG A 133 -4.12 -15.34 10.98
CA ARG A 133 -4.39 -16.66 10.39
C ARG A 133 -4.30 -17.78 11.41
N ILE A 134 -3.33 -17.75 12.33
CA ILE A 134 -3.18 -18.76 13.38
C ILE A 134 -4.32 -18.63 14.40
N LEU A 135 -4.57 -17.42 14.91
CA LEU A 135 -5.54 -17.20 15.98
C LEU A 135 -7.00 -17.42 15.53
N ALA A 136 -7.31 -17.12 14.27
CA ALA A 136 -8.62 -17.40 13.70
C ALA A 136 -8.97 -18.90 13.70
N THR A 137 -7.99 -19.81 13.70
CA THR A 137 -8.21 -21.26 13.80
C THR A 137 -8.53 -21.73 15.22
N MET A 138 -8.32 -20.88 16.24
CA MET A 138 -8.47 -21.24 17.64
C MET A 138 -9.87 -20.97 18.22
N ASN A 139 -10.83 -20.62 17.38
CA ASN A 139 -12.23 -20.32 17.76
C ASN A 139 -12.35 -19.24 18.83
N MET A 140 -11.48 -18.22 18.76
CA MET A 140 -11.47 -17.08 19.69
C MET A 140 -12.43 -15.98 19.21
N MET A 141 -12.89 -15.14 20.16
CA MET A 141 -13.65 -13.93 19.80
C MET A 141 -12.73 -12.84 19.21
N PRO A 142 -13.22 -11.95 18.32
CA PRO A 142 -12.40 -10.92 17.70
C PRO A 142 -11.57 -10.07 18.67
N ALA A 143 -12.12 -9.66 19.80
CA ALA A 143 -11.38 -8.91 20.82
C ALA A 143 -10.24 -9.71 21.48
N GLU A 144 -10.41 -11.02 21.64
CA GLU A 144 -9.36 -11.91 22.15
C GLU A 144 -8.22 -12.04 21.12
N ILE A 145 -8.57 -12.19 19.84
CA ILE A 145 -7.59 -12.18 18.75
C ILE A 145 -6.80 -10.87 18.75
N CYS A 146 -7.47 -9.71 18.86
CA CYS A 146 -6.81 -8.40 18.93
C CYS A 146 -5.85 -8.32 20.13
N ASN A 147 -6.26 -8.80 21.32
CA ASN A 147 -5.40 -8.82 22.49
C ASN A 147 -4.12 -9.64 22.25
N HIS A 148 -4.24 -10.84 21.70
CA HIS A 148 -3.10 -11.70 21.43
C HIS A 148 -2.15 -11.13 20.36
N ILE A 149 -2.70 -10.57 19.27
CA ILE A 149 -1.89 -9.92 18.25
C ILE A 149 -1.16 -8.72 18.86
N ASN A 150 -1.85 -7.89 19.65
CA ASN A 150 -1.24 -6.73 20.27
C ASN A 150 -0.11 -7.12 21.24
N ASP A 151 -0.32 -8.11 22.08
CA ASP A 151 0.70 -8.55 23.03
C ASP A 151 1.94 -9.08 22.30
N ALA A 152 1.76 -9.76 21.16
CA ALA A 152 2.86 -10.26 20.35
C ALA A 152 3.59 -9.16 19.57
N LEU A 153 2.87 -8.17 19.00
CA LEU A 153 3.47 -7.12 18.18
C LEU A 153 4.01 -5.94 19.01
N ALA A 154 3.44 -5.65 20.17
CA ALA A 154 3.92 -4.58 21.04
C ALA A 154 5.18 -4.97 21.83
N ASP A 155 5.42 -6.28 22.03
CA ASP A 155 6.63 -6.75 22.72
C ASP A 155 7.86 -6.55 21.81
N GLY A 156 8.85 -5.80 22.30
CA GLY A 156 10.07 -5.48 21.56
C GLY A 156 9.90 -4.53 20.36
N ASN A 157 8.75 -3.87 20.22
CA ASN A 157 8.48 -2.90 19.15
C ASN A 157 9.23 -1.58 19.35
N SER A 158 10.54 -1.59 19.13
CA SER A 158 11.41 -0.40 19.25
C SER A 158 11.20 0.63 18.14
N THR A 159 10.53 0.27 17.06
CA THR A 159 10.24 1.12 15.91
C THR A 159 8.91 1.86 16.01
N PHE A 160 8.14 1.62 17.07
CA PHE A 160 6.83 2.23 17.32
C PHE A 160 5.84 2.05 16.15
N MET A 161 5.98 0.97 15.39
CA MET A 161 5.02 0.65 14.34
C MET A 161 3.72 0.14 14.93
N PHE A 162 2.63 0.39 14.27
CA PHE A 162 1.31 -0.08 14.68
C PHE A 162 0.49 -0.49 13.45
N VAL A 163 -0.56 -1.23 13.67
CA VAL A 163 -1.54 -1.55 12.64
C VAL A 163 -2.93 -1.16 13.10
N THR A 164 -3.65 -0.41 12.26
CA THR A 164 -5.09 -0.26 12.39
C THR A 164 -5.74 -1.54 11.91
N PHE A 165 -6.68 -2.10 12.67
CA PHE A 165 -7.18 -3.44 12.35
C PHE A 165 -8.67 -3.56 12.64
N PHE A 166 -9.43 -3.99 11.65
CA PHE A 166 -10.79 -4.45 11.83
C PHE A 166 -10.82 -5.98 11.75
N ILE A 167 -11.21 -6.63 12.83
CA ILE A 167 -11.37 -8.09 12.90
C ILE A 167 -12.83 -8.42 13.18
N GLY A 168 -13.43 -9.26 12.33
CA GLY A 168 -14.81 -9.69 12.46
C GLY A 168 -14.96 -11.21 12.44
N LEU A 169 -16.05 -11.66 13.04
CA LEU A 169 -16.57 -13.03 13.03
C LEU A 169 -18.05 -13.01 12.68
N ILE A 170 -18.41 -13.59 11.56
CA ILE A 170 -19.81 -13.77 11.16
C ILE A 170 -20.20 -15.23 11.44
N ASP A 171 -21.27 -15.42 12.23
CA ASP A 171 -21.99 -16.68 12.28
C ASP A 171 -23.03 -16.70 11.15
N MET A 172 -22.78 -17.47 10.11
CA MET A 172 -23.60 -17.51 8.89
C MET A 172 -24.96 -18.17 9.12
N LYS A 173 -25.14 -18.95 10.22
CA LYS A 173 -26.44 -19.52 10.59
C LYS A 173 -27.37 -18.48 11.21
N THR A 174 -26.85 -17.70 12.14
CA THR A 174 -27.65 -16.70 12.86
C THR A 174 -27.65 -15.34 12.18
N GLY A 175 -26.57 -15.00 11.45
CA GLY A 175 -26.31 -13.68 10.90
C GLY A 175 -25.67 -12.73 11.93
N GLN A 176 -25.26 -13.24 13.09
CA GLN A 176 -24.56 -12.43 14.08
C GLN A 176 -23.19 -12.03 13.60
N LEU A 177 -22.84 -10.78 13.75
CA LEU A 177 -21.52 -10.23 13.54
C LEU A 177 -20.92 -9.82 14.89
N ASP A 178 -19.88 -10.51 15.33
CA ASP A 178 -19.00 -10.06 16.41
C ASP A 178 -17.78 -9.40 15.79
N PHE A 179 -17.32 -8.27 16.32
CA PHE A 179 -16.17 -7.56 15.76
C PHE A 179 -15.38 -6.78 16.82
N CYS A 180 -14.16 -6.43 16.45
CA CYS A 180 -13.30 -5.52 17.19
C CYS A 180 -12.60 -4.58 16.19
N ASN A 181 -12.83 -3.28 16.34
CA ASN A 181 -12.11 -2.27 15.57
C ASN A 181 -10.97 -1.70 16.41
N CYS A 182 -9.77 -1.82 15.92
CA CYS A 182 -8.53 -1.34 16.54
C CYS A 182 -8.02 -0.09 15.82
N GLY A 183 -8.79 1.00 15.87
CA GLY A 183 -8.42 2.29 15.25
C GLY A 183 -8.49 2.31 13.71
N HIS A 184 -9.17 1.34 13.10
CA HIS A 184 -9.35 1.25 11.66
C HIS A 184 -10.54 2.09 11.17
N CYS A 185 -10.62 2.37 9.86
CA CYS A 185 -11.74 3.06 9.23
C CYS A 185 -13.08 2.42 9.59
N GLU A 186 -14.14 3.23 9.71
CA GLU A 186 -15.48 2.76 10.01
C GLU A 186 -16.05 1.98 8.82
N PRO A 187 -16.37 0.68 8.97
CA PRO A 187 -17.02 -0.07 7.90
C PRO A 187 -18.42 0.46 7.60
N VAL A 188 -18.87 0.22 6.37
CA VAL A 188 -20.22 0.54 5.95
C VAL A 188 -21.05 -0.73 5.93
N ILE A 189 -22.27 -0.65 6.48
CA ILE A 189 -23.30 -1.67 6.34
C ILE A 189 -24.44 -1.13 5.49
N GLY A 190 -24.96 -1.95 4.56
CA GLY A 190 -26.08 -1.58 3.70
C GLY A 190 -26.92 -2.79 3.33
N ASP A 191 -28.12 -2.52 2.75
CA ASP A 191 -29.10 -3.53 2.38
C ASP A 191 -29.22 -3.79 0.86
N GLY A 192 -28.45 -3.03 0.05
CA GLY A 192 -28.53 -3.09 -1.41
C GLY A 192 -29.78 -2.39 -2.00
N GLU A 193 -30.68 -1.87 -1.17
CA GLU A 193 -31.92 -1.16 -1.55
C GLU A 193 -31.77 0.37 -1.50
N GLY A 194 -30.55 0.86 -1.33
CA GLY A 194 -30.24 2.30 -1.25
C GLY A 194 -29.95 2.80 0.16
N HIS A 195 -29.97 1.94 1.15
CA HIS A 195 -29.60 2.32 2.52
C HIS A 195 -28.17 1.83 2.81
N ALA A 196 -27.30 2.75 3.12
CA ALA A 196 -25.96 2.47 3.59
C ALA A 196 -25.54 3.49 4.64
N SER A 197 -24.87 3.02 5.68
CA SER A 197 -24.38 3.87 6.78
C SER A 197 -23.12 3.30 7.42
N PHE A 198 -22.30 4.17 7.97
CA PHE A 198 -21.17 3.74 8.79
C PHE A 198 -21.63 3.04 10.06
N ILE A 199 -20.93 1.99 10.46
CA ILE A 199 -21.12 1.31 11.75
C ILE A 199 -20.49 2.19 12.83
N LYS A 200 -21.31 2.64 13.78
CA LYS A 200 -20.80 3.35 14.96
C LYS A 200 -20.10 2.34 15.88
N MET A 201 -18.89 2.65 16.28
CA MET A 201 -18.03 1.74 17.01
C MET A 201 -17.44 2.38 18.26
N LEU A 202 -17.14 1.54 19.26
CA LEU A 202 -16.39 1.95 20.43
C LEU A 202 -14.93 2.27 20.04
N PRO A 203 -14.34 3.32 20.62
CA PRO A 203 -12.94 3.63 20.36
C PRO A 203 -12.02 2.58 21.00
N ASN A 204 -11.11 2.03 20.23
CA ASN A 204 -9.95 1.28 20.66
C ASN A 204 -8.69 1.92 20.04
N LEU A 205 -7.53 1.59 20.58
CA LEU A 205 -6.24 1.99 20.00
C LEU A 205 -5.84 1.07 18.86
N PRO A 206 -4.98 1.51 17.92
CA PRO A 206 -4.31 0.60 17.01
C PRO A 206 -3.47 -0.45 17.75
N ILE A 207 -3.28 -1.60 17.11
CA ILE A 207 -2.51 -2.72 17.64
C ILE A 207 -1.01 -2.41 17.56
N GLY A 208 -0.24 -2.72 18.60
CA GLY A 208 1.22 -2.54 18.65
C GLY A 208 1.69 -1.30 19.40
N ILE A 209 0.79 -0.39 19.81
CA ILE A 209 1.16 0.86 20.51
C ILE A 209 1.46 0.61 21.99
N PHE A 210 0.53 -0.05 22.69
CA PHE A 210 0.65 -0.29 24.13
C PHE A 210 0.53 -1.78 24.47
N PRO A 211 1.58 -2.39 25.04
CA PRO A 211 1.50 -3.76 25.55
C PRO A 211 0.36 -3.94 26.55
N LYS A 212 -0.32 -5.09 26.51
CA LYS A 212 -1.39 -5.46 27.44
C LYS A 212 -2.62 -4.54 27.43
N TYR A 213 -2.77 -3.69 26.40
CA TYR A 213 -4.03 -2.98 26.19
C TYR A 213 -5.16 -3.98 26.02
N LYS A 214 -6.34 -3.69 26.57
CA LYS A 214 -7.52 -4.57 26.51
C LYS A 214 -8.53 -4.02 25.52
N PHE A 215 -8.61 -4.68 24.37
CA PHE A 215 -9.54 -4.32 23.32
C PHE A 215 -10.96 -4.69 23.68
N LYS A 216 -11.90 -3.81 23.29
CA LYS A 216 -13.34 -4.00 23.49
C LYS A 216 -13.94 -4.50 22.18
N GLY A 217 -14.61 -5.65 22.26
CA GLY A 217 -15.40 -6.18 21.15
C GLY A 217 -16.83 -5.67 21.19
N GLU A 218 -17.49 -5.72 20.06
CA GLU A 218 -18.87 -5.31 19.83
C GLU A 218 -19.60 -6.37 19.01
N LYS A 219 -20.94 -6.27 18.96
CA LYS A 219 -21.74 -7.19 18.15
C LYS A 219 -22.94 -6.50 17.51
N ILE A 220 -23.37 -7.05 16.38
CA ILE A 220 -24.64 -6.78 15.72
C ILE A 220 -25.37 -8.12 15.62
N ASP A 221 -26.59 -8.17 16.17
CA ASP A 221 -27.29 -9.45 16.35
C ASP A 221 -27.69 -10.14 15.03
N ASN A 222 -27.95 -9.37 13.97
CA ASN A 222 -28.29 -9.94 12.66
C ASN A 222 -27.98 -9.00 11.50
N ILE A 223 -27.19 -9.50 10.54
CA ILE A 223 -26.85 -8.80 9.30
C ILE A 223 -27.23 -9.61 8.06
N LYS A 224 -28.12 -10.59 8.16
CA LYS A 224 -28.64 -11.33 7.00
C LYS A 224 -29.36 -10.39 6.03
N GLY A 225 -29.16 -10.61 4.74
CA GLY A 225 -29.67 -9.74 3.68
C GLY A 225 -28.96 -8.40 3.58
N LYS A 226 -27.86 -8.22 4.28
CA LYS A 226 -27.04 -7.00 4.23
C LYS A 226 -25.67 -7.31 3.67
N TYR A 227 -25.00 -6.26 3.19
CA TYR A 227 -23.58 -6.32 2.90
C TYR A 227 -22.79 -5.52 3.95
N LEU A 228 -21.54 -5.95 4.16
CA LEU A 228 -20.54 -5.26 4.95
C LEU A 228 -19.41 -4.84 4.01
N PHE A 229 -19.08 -3.55 3.97
CA PHE A 229 -17.99 -3.00 3.17
C PHE A 229 -16.92 -2.40 4.10
N ILE A 230 -15.70 -2.96 4.02
CA ILE A 230 -14.54 -2.57 4.84
C ILE A 230 -13.46 -2.05 3.89
N TYR A 231 -12.75 -1.02 4.29
CA TYR A 231 -11.76 -0.36 3.44
C TYR A 231 -10.65 0.27 4.28
N THR A 232 -9.48 0.50 3.67
CA THR A 232 -8.39 1.29 4.24
C THR A 232 -8.50 2.76 3.81
N ASP A 233 -7.83 3.65 4.53
CA ASP A 233 -7.91 5.11 4.31
C ASP A 233 -7.46 5.53 2.91
N GLY A 234 -6.62 4.74 2.22
CA GLY A 234 -6.30 4.97 0.82
C GLY A 234 -7.50 5.01 -0.14
N LEU A 235 -8.73 4.68 0.35
CA LEU A 235 -9.97 4.87 -0.40
C LEU A 235 -10.53 6.28 -0.20
N ASP A 236 -10.88 6.66 1.01
CA ASP A 236 -11.52 7.97 1.29
C ASP A 236 -10.52 9.13 1.25
N GLU A 237 -9.23 8.85 1.43
CA GLU A 237 -8.12 9.79 1.26
C GLU A 237 -7.49 9.75 -0.14
N ALA A 238 -8.06 9.03 -1.11
CA ALA A 238 -7.59 9.05 -2.50
C ALA A 238 -7.64 10.48 -3.06
N GLU A 239 -6.48 11.00 -3.50
CA GLU A 239 -6.32 12.35 -4.01
C GLU A 239 -6.50 12.44 -5.52
N ASN A 240 -7.06 13.55 -6.00
CA ASN A 240 -7.04 13.92 -7.40
C ASN A 240 -5.88 14.88 -7.72
N LEU A 241 -5.73 15.32 -8.98
CA LEU A 241 -4.69 16.27 -9.41
C LEU A 241 -4.73 17.63 -8.70
N LYS A 242 -5.82 17.96 -7.97
CA LYS A 242 -5.96 19.17 -7.18
C LYS A 242 -5.75 18.93 -5.69
N LEU A 243 -5.34 17.73 -5.28
CA LEU A 243 -5.21 17.28 -3.90
C LEU A 243 -6.55 17.29 -3.12
N GLU A 244 -7.67 17.15 -3.83
CA GLU A 244 -8.97 16.96 -3.19
C GLU A 244 -9.20 15.48 -2.91
N LEU A 245 -9.66 15.17 -1.70
CA LEU A 245 -9.91 13.79 -1.27
C LEU A 245 -11.19 13.24 -1.91
N PHE A 246 -11.26 11.92 -2.09
CA PHE A 246 -12.47 11.21 -2.50
C PHE A 246 -13.60 11.43 -1.49
N GLY A 247 -13.32 11.21 -0.23
CA GLY A 247 -14.16 11.55 0.93
C GLY A 247 -15.27 10.54 1.26
N LYS A 248 -15.65 10.53 2.53
CA LYS A 248 -16.66 9.61 3.09
C LYS A 248 -18.06 9.80 2.51
N GLU A 249 -18.45 11.02 2.14
CA GLU A 249 -19.75 11.31 1.52
C GLU A 249 -19.88 10.61 0.17
N ARG A 250 -18.87 10.75 -0.70
CA ARG A 250 -18.87 10.12 -2.03
C ARG A 250 -18.81 8.59 -1.92
N LEU A 251 -18.03 8.06 -0.97
CA LEU A 251 -18.02 6.64 -0.66
C LEU A 251 -19.43 6.13 -0.34
N LEU A 252 -20.16 6.81 0.55
CA LEU A 252 -21.55 6.45 0.89
C LEU A 252 -22.51 6.59 -0.29
N GLU A 253 -22.35 7.62 -1.14
CA GLU A 253 -23.18 7.80 -2.33
C GLU A 253 -23.02 6.63 -3.31
N VAL A 254 -21.78 6.17 -3.54
CA VAL A 254 -21.51 4.99 -4.37
C VAL A 254 -22.17 3.75 -3.76
N LEU A 255 -22.02 3.54 -2.46
CA LEU A 255 -22.58 2.37 -1.76
C LEU A 255 -24.13 2.41 -1.61
N ARG A 256 -24.75 3.59 -1.65
CA ARG A 256 -26.21 3.77 -1.73
C ARG A 256 -26.77 3.56 -3.13
N GLY A 257 -25.93 3.66 -4.15
CA GLY A 257 -26.29 3.26 -5.49
C GLY A 257 -26.75 1.78 -5.50
N LYS A 258 -27.31 1.34 -6.63
CA LYS A 258 -27.67 -0.06 -6.78
C LYS A 258 -26.39 -0.89 -6.81
N ILE A 259 -25.92 -1.31 -5.63
CA ILE A 259 -24.86 -2.30 -5.56
C ILE A 259 -25.44 -3.59 -6.11
N ALA A 260 -24.78 -4.12 -7.12
CA ALA A 260 -25.17 -5.38 -7.72
C ALA A 260 -25.12 -6.51 -6.67
N ASP A 261 -25.87 -7.59 -6.91
CA ASP A 261 -26.01 -8.74 -6.00
C ASP A 261 -24.69 -9.46 -5.65
N LYS A 262 -23.56 -9.00 -6.20
CA LYS A 262 -22.24 -9.61 -6.00
C LYS A 262 -21.24 -8.66 -5.34
N ALA A 263 -20.54 -9.19 -4.36
CA ALA A 263 -19.46 -8.48 -3.65
C ALA A 263 -18.36 -7.95 -4.61
N SER A 264 -18.03 -8.71 -5.66
CA SER A 264 -17.05 -8.27 -6.67
C SER A 264 -17.48 -7.02 -7.43
N GLN A 265 -18.78 -6.91 -7.77
CA GLN A 265 -19.31 -5.76 -8.50
C GLN A 265 -19.30 -4.49 -7.62
N ALA A 266 -19.56 -4.62 -6.32
CA ALA A 266 -19.44 -3.50 -5.38
C ALA A 266 -18.01 -2.93 -5.37
N ILE A 267 -17.01 -3.81 -5.30
CA ILE A 267 -15.60 -3.46 -5.33
C ILE A 267 -15.19 -2.85 -6.68
N GLU A 268 -15.59 -3.46 -7.79
CA GLU A 268 -15.31 -2.96 -9.15
C GLU A 268 -15.90 -1.57 -9.37
N THR A 269 -17.14 -1.33 -8.93
CA THR A 269 -17.81 -0.04 -9.02
C THR A 269 -17.07 1.01 -8.20
N MET A 270 -16.70 0.68 -6.95
CA MET A 270 -15.95 1.60 -6.10
C MET A 270 -14.57 1.92 -6.69
N THR A 271 -13.85 0.90 -7.18
CA THR A 271 -12.56 1.11 -7.85
C THR A 271 -12.69 2.06 -9.04
N ALA A 272 -13.71 1.86 -9.89
CA ALA A 272 -13.94 2.74 -11.05
C ALA A 272 -14.23 4.20 -10.65
N GLU A 273 -14.99 4.43 -9.57
CA GLU A 273 -15.28 5.79 -9.09
C GLU A 273 -14.05 6.45 -8.43
N VAL A 274 -13.21 5.68 -7.72
CA VAL A 274 -11.93 6.18 -7.19
C VAL A 274 -10.98 6.57 -8.33
N GLU A 275 -10.81 5.72 -9.35
CA GLU A 275 -9.97 6.01 -10.51
C GLU A 275 -10.47 7.22 -11.31
N LYS A 276 -11.77 7.34 -11.48
CA LYS A 276 -12.39 8.51 -12.10
C LYS A 276 -12.14 9.80 -11.30
N HIS A 277 -12.14 9.71 -9.96
CA HIS A 277 -11.81 10.85 -9.08
C HIS A 277 -10.33 11.21 -9.19
N ARG A 278 -9.43 10.24 -9.16
CA ARG A 278 -7.97 10.45 -9.33
C ARG A 278 -7.66 11.18 -10.63
N ASN A 279 -8.37 10.86 -11.70
CA ASN A 279 -8.22 11.50 -13.01
C ASN A 279 -6.75 11.59 -13.47
N GLY A 280 -6.00 10.51 -13.25
CA GLY A 280 -4.58 10.40 -13.60
C GLY A 280 -3.59 10.81 -12.50
N ALA A 281 -4.05 11.16 -11.30
CA ALA A 281 -3.16 11.31 -10.15
C ALA A 281 -2.62 9.94 -9.71
N GLU A 282 -1.35 9.90 -9.34
CA GLU A 282 -0.71 8.69 -8.80
C GLU A 282 -1.33 8.32 -7.44
N PRO A 283 -1.42 7.02 -7.10
CA PRO A 283 -1.88 6.59 -5.79
C PRO A 283 -1.02 7.15 -4.66
N ASN A 284 -1.67 7.85 -3.72
CA ASN A 284 -1.03 8.41 -2.54
C ASN A 284 -0.89 7.40 -1.39
N ASP A 285 -1.74 6.37 -1.35
CA ASP A 285 -1.67 5.27 -0.39
C ASP A 285 -2.15 3.94 -0.98
N ASP A 286 -1.88 2.84 -0.25
CA ASP A 286 -2.37 1.51 -0.55
C ASP A 286 -3.91 1.53 -0.53
N LEU A 287 -4.56 0.85 -1.47
CA LEU A 287 -6.02 0.80 -1.58
C LEU A 287 -6.50 -0.63 -1.35
N THR A 288 -7.09 -0.87 -0.19
CA THR A 288 -7.67 -2.16 0.17
C THR A 288 -9.16 -2.04 0.42
N MET A 289 -9.92 -2.94 -0.16
CA MET A 289 -11.37 -3.02 0.01
C MET A 289 -11.81 -4.47 0.15
N MET A 290 -12.79 -4.70 1.02
CA MET A 290 -13.46 -6.00 1.21
C MET A 290 -14.95 -5.78 1.27
N CYS A 291 -15.71 -6.56 0.50
CA CYS A 291 -17.17 -6.62 0.56
C CYS A 291 -17.61 -8.03 0.91
N ILE A 292 -18.54 -8.16 1.87
CA ILE A 292 -19.13 -9.44 2.30
C ILE A 292 -20.64 -9.28 2.26
N ASN A 293 -21.31 -9.99 1.35
CA ASN A 293 -22.78 -10.09 1.29
C ASN A 293 -23.23 -11.30 2.10
N ILE A 294 -24.10 -11.09 3.08
CA ILE A 294 -24.65 -12.14 3.92
C ILE A 294 -26.03 -12.48 3.40
N LYS A 295 -26.17 -13.69 2.83
CA LYS A 295 -27.39 -14.11 2.17
C LYS A 295 -28.51 -14.48 3.15
N ASN A 296 -29.76 -14.20 2.76
CA ASN A 296 -30.91 -14.76 3.46
C ASN A 296 -31.03 -16.26 3.16
N HIS A 297 -31.24 -17.08 4.19
CA HIS A 297 -31.36 -18.55 4.06
C HIS A 297 -32.60 -19.05 3.26
N ASN A 298 -33.36 -18.16 2.60
CA ASN A 298 -34.63 -18.48 1.93
C ASN A 298 -34.59 -18.47 0.39
N GLU A 299 -33.40 -18.35 -0.22
CA GLU A 299 -33.28 -18.49 -1.68
C GLU A 299 -32.80 -19.91 -2.03
N HIS A 300 -33.76 -20.81 -2.14
CA HIS A 300 -33.63 -22.10 -2.80
C HIS A 300 -34.36 -22.06 -4.16
#